data_d431dfb4b372a6deada4a9a38fce8e74
#
_entry.id   d431dfb4b372a6deada4a9a38fce8e74
#
_cell.length_a   1.000
_cell.length_b   1.000
_cell.length_c   1.000
_cell.angle_alpha   90.00
_cell.angle_beta   90.00
_cell.angle_gamma   90.00
#
_symmetry.space_group_name_H-M   'P 1'
#
loop_
_entity.id
_entity.type
_entity.pdbx_description
1 polymer ?
#
loop_
_entity_poly.entity_id
_entity_poly.type
_entity_poly.pdbx_seq_one_letter_code
_entity_poly.pdbx_strand_id
1 'polypeptide(L)'
;MKRFISLTMAAVLMGASVSACGFNSVEVKPESGNDKVEIVTTIFPEYDWVKNVLGENPADAEVTMLIDKGVDLHSFQPTADDIIKISSCDMFVYVGGESDEWVADALKEAVNKDMVVINLLDCLGDSVKEEEVVEGMQEEEHDHDEEDHDHENAEEKHDHENEEEHHDGHESEGEHHEGHEPEDHDHHHEEGEIEYDEHVWLSLRNAETLTQKISEGLQTIDHANAETYKKNAADYIGKLQALDADYQAAVDGASVRTLLFGDRFPFRYMVDDYGLDYFAAFVGCSAETEASFETVSFLSKKVDELSLPAVMTIEGPDHRIAETIVQNTGAKNQKILTLDSMQATTGEDVKNGTTYLSVMENNLSVLKEALD
;
A
#
# COMPACT_ATOMS: atom_id res chain seq x y z
N MET A 1 62.33 28.00 -55.70
CA MET A 1 63.76 28.12 -55.34
C MET A 1 63.96 27.72 -53.88
N LYS A 2 64.76 26.68 -53.72
CA LYS A 2 65.74 26.48 -52.59
C LYS A 2 65.12 26.52 -51.15
N ARG A 3 65.44 25.68 -50.20
CA ARG A 3 66.23 24.45 -50.04
C ARG A 3 66.01 23.98 -48.59
N PHE A 4 65.88 22.70 -48.40
CA PHE A 4 66.36 21.80 -47.33
C PHE A 4 67.14 22.46 -46.18
N ILE A 5 66.92 21.99 -44.93
CA ILE A 5 67.95 21.18 -44.21
C ILE A 5 67.28 20.48 -42.97
N SER A 6 67.51 19.17 -42.95
CA SER A 6 67.35 18.23 -41.87
C SER A 6 68.52 18.35 -40.88
N LEU A 7 68.35 18.12 -39.59
CA LEU A 7 69.42 17.58 -38.74
C LEU A 7 68.83 16.83 -37.52
N THR A 8 69.23 15.61 -37.46
CA THR A 8 69.13 14.63 -36.38
C THR A 8 70.24 14.84 -35.35
N MET A 9 70.05 14.50 -34.08
CA MET A 9 70.96 13.82 -33.15
C MET A 9 70.37 13.78 -31.74
N ALA A 10 69.96 12.67 -31.16
CA ALA A 10 70.70 11.63 -30.50
C ALA A 10 70.91 11.92 -28.99
N ALA A 11 70.29 11.12 -28.21
CA ALA A 11 70.48 10.46 -26.92
C ALA A 11 71.54 11.00 -25.94
N VAL A 12 71.17 11.14 -24.67
CA VAL A 12 71.90 10.63 -23.51
C VAL A 12 70.95 10.25 -22.36
N LEU A 13 71.10 9.00 -21.92
CA LEU A 13 70.55 8.45 -20.65
C LEU A 13 71.34 9.02 -19.48
N MET A 14 70.72 9.43 -18.40
CA MET A 14 71.19 9.30 -17.03
C MET A 14 70.02 9.11 -16.05
N GLY A 15 70.11 8.00 -15.34
CA GLY A 15 69.11 7.67 -14.28
C GLY A 15 69.41 8.44 -12.98
N ALA A 16 68.39 8.67 -12.26
CA ALA A 16 68.43 8.95 -10.83
C ALA A 16 67.15 8.39 -10.18
N SER A 17 67.38 7.41 -9.32
CA SER A 17 66.41 6.82 -8.40
C SER A 17 66.01 7.86 -7.37
N VAL A 18 64.71 8.11 -7.21
CA VAL A 18 64.15 8.77 -6.01
C VAL A 18 62.94 8.00 -5.50
N SER A 19 63.08 7.70 -4.24
CA SER A 19 62.20 6.97 -3.32
C SER A 19 60.70 7.24 -3.44
N ALA A 20 59.96 6.18 -3.17
CA ALA A 20 58.57 6.09 -2.90
C ALA A 20 58.07 7.09 -1.83
N CYS A 21 57.08 7.88 -2.15
CA CYS A 21 56.07 8.36 -1.24
C CYS A 21 54.71 7.86 -1.78
N GLY A 22 54.05 7.02 -0.98
CA GLY A 22 52.74 6.48 -1.33
C GLY A 22 51.70 7.58 -1.52
N PHE A 23 51.25 7.71 -2.73
CA PHE A 23 49.93 8.31 -3.02
C PHE A 23 48.97 7.14 -3.04
N ASN A 24 48.03 7.11 -2.07
CA ASN A 24 46.80 6.38 -2.20
C ASN A 24 46.14 6.90 -3.48
N SER A 25 46.29 6.14 -4.55
CA SER A 25 45.36 6.25 -5.68
C SER A 25 43.99 5.86 -5.14
N VAL A 26 43.13 6.82 -4.96
CA VAL A 26 41.66 6.58 -4.99
C VAL A 26 41.46 5.89 -6.33
N GLU A 27 41.21 4.59 -6.31
CA GLU A 27 40.62 3.92 -7.48
C GLU A 27 39.30 4.62 -7.74
N VAL A 28 39.28 5.52 -8.70
CA VAL A 28 38.09 5.92 -9.39
C VAL A 28 37.62 4.63 -10.07
N LYS A 29 36.59 3.99 -9.48
CA LYS A 29 35.88 2.91 -10.13
C LYS A 29 35.59 3.38 -11.55
N PRO A 30 35.94 2.65 -12.62
CA PRO A 30 35.54 3.07 -13.95
C PRO A 30 34.00 3.18 -13.90
N GLU A 31 33.46 4.28 -14.41
CA GLU A 31 32.05 4.36 -14.75
C GLU A 31 31.77 3.12 -15.60
N SER A 32 31.10 2.13 -15.01
CA SER A 32 30.70 0.93 -15.72
C SER A 32 29.68 1.39 -16.74
N GLY A 33 29.96 1.12 -17.96
CA GLY A 33 29.13 1.56 -19.05
C GLY A 33 27.70 1.00 -18.91
N ASN A 34 26.73 1.84 -19.09
CA ASN A 34 25.38 1.55 -19.58
C ASN A 34 24.65 0.41 -18.87
N ASP A 35 24.73 0.36 -17.54
CA ASP A 35 23.81 -0.46 -16.78
C ASP A 35 22.48 0.31 -16.75
N LYS A 36 21.47 -0.31 -17.33
CA LYS A 36 20.10 0.19 -17.42
C LYS A 36 19.58 0.44 -16.00
N VAL A 37 18.96 1.57 -15.77
CA VAL A 37 18.32 1.86 -14.47
C VAL A 37 17.13 0.93 -14.28
N GLU A 38 17.11 0.18 -13.19
CA GLU A 38 16.04 -0.76 -12.85
C GLU A 38 15.16 -0.20 -11.73
N ILE A 39 13.86 -0.07 -11.98
CA ILE A 39 12.89 0.45 -11.04
C ILE A 39 11.79 -0.58 -10.83
N VAL A 40 11.45 -0.84 -9.59
CA VAL A 40 10.35 -1.75 -9.21
C VAL A 40 9.30 -0.95 -8.46
N THR A 41 8.03 -1.20 -8.80
CA THR A 41 6.85 -0.63 -8.13
C THR A 41 5.90 -1.76 -7.75
N THR A 42 5.11 -1.61 -6.70
CA THR A 42 4.11 -2.61 -6.33
C THR A 42 2.86 -2.47 -7.17
N ILE A 43 2.20 -1.33 -7.17
CA ILE A 43 0.89 -1.09 -7.79
C ILE A 43 0.94 -0.17 -9.02
N PHE A 44 -0.17 -0.14 -9.76
CA PHE A 44 -0.31 0.67 -10.97
C PHE A 44 -0.12 2.18 -10.76
N PRO A 45 -0.68 2.87 -9.75
CA PRO A 45 -0.46 4.29 -9.56
C PRO A 45 1.01 4.69 -9.48
N GLU A 46 1.81 3.95 -8.71
CA GLU A 46 3.26 4.15 -8.58
C GLU A 46 3.97 4.00 -9.93
N TYR A 47 3.62 2.94 -10.66
CA TYR A 47 4.15 2.69 -11.99
C TYR A 47 3.87 3.84 -12.94
N ASP A 48 2.64 4.33 -12.99
CA ASP A 48 2.24 5.43 -13.87
C ASP A 48 2.95 6.74 -13.49
N TRP A 49 3.06 7.06 -12.20
CA TRP A 49 3.78 8.24 -11.73
C TRP A 49 5.27 8.18 -12.10
N VAL A 50 5.94 7.05 -11.87
CA VAL A 50 7.34 6.83 -12.29
C VAL A 50 7.47 7.05 -13.79
N LYS A 51 6.59 6.47 -14.61
CA LYS A 51 6.60 6.62 -16.08
C LYS A 51 6.40 8.07 -16.50
N ASN A 52 5.54 8.82 -15.83
CA ASN A 52 5.31 10.25 -16.13
C ASN A 52 6.52 11.11 -15.78
N VAL A 53 7.20 10.83 -14.66
CA VAL A 53 8.43 11.54 -14.27
C VAL A 53 9.60 11.18 -15.18
N LEU A 54 9.77 9.94 -15.59
CA LEU A 54 10.76 9.52 -16.59
C LEU A 54 10.52 10.22 -17.95
N GLY A 55 9.26 10.41 -18.35
CA GLY A 55 8.88 11.00 -19.63
C GLY A 55 9.43 10.21 -20.81
N GLU A 56 10.30 10.82 -21.64
CA GLU A 56 10.95 10.14 -22.78
C GLU A 56 12.03 9.12 -22.37
N ASN A 57 12.15 8.87 -21.05
CA ASN A 57 13.04 7.89 -20.45
C ASN A 57 14.51 8.03 -20.89
N PRO A 58 15.16 9.16 -20.58
CA PRO A 58 16.53 9.44 -21.01
C PRO A 58 17.59 8.51 -20.41
N ALA A 59 17.28 7.83 -19.29
CA ALA A 59 18.13 6.83 -18.65
C ALA A 59 17.98 5.43 -19.25
N ASP A 60 17.08 5.23 -20.21
CA ASP A 60 16.66 3.89 -20.69
C ASP A 60 16.26 2.96 -19.52
N ALA A 61 15.55 3.52 -18.53
CA ALA A 61 15.15 2.81 -17.32
C ALA A 61 14.12 1.71 -17.65
N GLU A 62 14.25 0.58 -16.98
CA GLU A 62 13.22 -0.45 -16.95
C GLU A 62 12.35 -0.28 -15.69
N VAL A 63 11.04 -0.19 -15.88
CA VAL A 63 10.09 -0.08 -14.78
C VAL A 63 9.25 -1.35 -14.74
N THR A 64 9.30 -2.04 -13.62
CA THR A 64 8.52 -3.26 -13.38
C THR A 64 7.41 -2.98 -12.39
N MET A 65 6.17 -3.30 -12.74
CA MET A 65 5.02 -3.33 -11.85
C MET A 65 4.83 -4.77 -11.36
N LEU A 66 4.86 -5.01 -10.05
CA LEU A 66 4.74 -6.36 -9.48
C LEU A 66 3.31 -6.88 -9.56
N ILE A 67 2.34 -6.05 -9.20
CA ILE A 67 0.92 -6.40 -9.19
C ILE A 67 0.32 -6.05 -10.56
N ASP A 68 0.66 -6.84 -11.59
CA ASP A 68 0.30 -6.59 -12.99
C ASP A 68 -0.84 -7.48 -13.55
N LYS A 69 -1.44 -8.32 -12.68
CA LYS A 69 -2.44 -9.32 -13.06
C LYS A 69 -3.83 -9.10 -12.46
N GLY A 70 -4.07 -7.94 -11.88
CA GLY A 70 -5.36 -7.63 -11.26
C GLY A 70 -5.59 -8.37 -9.93
N VAL A 71 -4.52 -8.70 -9.23
CA VAL A 71 -4.56 -9.15 -7.85
C VAL A 71 -4.65 -7.92 -6.96
N ASP A 72 -5.51 -7.95 -5.97
CA ASP A 72 -5.62 -6.89 -4.97
C ASP A 72 -4.36 -6.80 -4.11
N LEU A 73 -3.95 -5.59 -3.72
CA LEU A 73 -2.77 -5.34 -2.88
C LEU A 73 -2.80 -6.17 -1.59
N HIS A 74 -3.95 -6.21 -0.91
CA HIS A 74 -4.14 -6.93 0.35
C HIS A 74 -4.05 -8.46 0.23
N SER A 75 -4.13 -8.99 -1.00
CA SER A 75 -4.00 -10.42 -1.30
C SER A 75 -2.68 -10.78 -1.99
N PHE A 76 -1.82 -9.79 -2.23
CA PHE A 76 -0.58 -10.01 -2.97
C PHE A 76 0.46 -10.73 -2.12
N GLN A 77 1.09 -11.74 -2.73
CA GLN A 77 2.24 -12.43 -2.15
C GLN A 77 3.38 -12.44 -3.19
N PRO A 78 4.54 -11.86 -2.88
CA PRO A 78 5.64 -11.80 -3.83
C PRO A 78 6.19 -13.18 -4.17
N THR A 79 6.52 -13.37 -5.42
CA THR A 79 7.25 -14.57 -5.87
C THR A 79 8.75 -14.44 -5.60
N ALA A 80 9.49 -15.56 -5.66
CA ALA A 80 10.96 -15.51 -5.56
C ALA A 80 11.58 -14.62 -6.65
N ASP A 81 10.99 -14.56 -7.85
CA ASP A 81 11.46 -13.71 -8.95
C ASP A 81 11.25 -12.23 -8.63
N ASP A 82 10.15 -11.87 -7.96
CA ASP A 82 9.88 -10.50 -7.53
C ASP A 82 10.88 -10.05 -6.46
N ILE A 83 11.17 -10.91 -5.48
CA ILE A 83 12.21 -10.64 -4.46
C ILE A 83 13.59 -10.43 -5.11
N ILE A 84 13.93 -11.20 -6.15
CA ILE A 84 15.20 -11.03 -6.88
C ILE A 84 15.24 -9.66 -7.57
N LYS A 85 14.17 -9.24 -8.24
CA LYS A 85 14.07 -7.92 -8.91
C LYS A 85 14.22 -6.79 -7.88
N ILE A 86 13.48 -6.85 -6.77
CA ILE A 86 13.58 -5.86 -5.68
C ILE A 86 15.01 -5.83 -5.14
N SER A 87 15.62 -7.00 -4.89
CA SER A 87 16.95 -7.08 -4.29
C SER A 87 18.05 -6.36 -5.08
N SER A 88 17.90 -6.23 -6.40
CA SER A 88 18.92 -5.68 -7.30
C SER A 88 18.57 -4.32 -7.91
N CYS A 89 17.33 -3.86 -7.82
CA CYS A 89 16.90 -2.63 -8.48
C CYS A 89 17.58 -1.37 -7.90
N ASP A 90 17.54 -0.27 -8.65
CA ASP A 90 18.08 1.01 -8.24
C ASP A 90 17.05 1.83 -7.43
N MET A 91 15.76 1.64 -7.70
CA MET A 91 14.69 2.26 -6.94
C MET A 91 13.53 1.29 -6.75
N PHE A 92 13.02 1.22 -5.52
CA PHE A 92 11.83 0.46 -5.16
C PHE A 92 10.78 1.39 -4.56
N VAL A 93 9.57 1.36 -5.11
CA VAL A 93 8.41 2.14 -4.64
C VAL A 93 7.32 1.18 -4.21
N TYR A 94 6.77 1.37 -3.01
CA TYR A 94 5.73 0.53 -2.44
C TYR A 94 4.83 1.34 -1.49
N VAL A 95 3.63 0.83 -1.22
CA VAL A 95 2.63 1.56 -0.43
C VAL A 95 3.03 1.67 1.04
N GLY A 96 3.41 0.58 1.65
CA GLY A 96 3.58 0.44 3.10
C GLY A 96 2.30 -0.10 3.76
N GLY A 97 2.26 -0.10 5.09
CA GLY A 97 1.15 -0.68 5.85
C GLY A 97 1.25 -2.20 5.96
N GLU A 98 0.15 -2.84 6.38
CA GLU A 98 0.07 -4.28 6.65
C GLU A 98 0.26 -5.12 5.38
N SER A 99 -0.32 -4.69 4.26
CA SER A 99 -0.21 -5.40 2.98
C SER A 99 1.23 -5.54 2.49
N ASP A 100 2.12 -4.66 2.93
CA ASP A 100 3.52 -4.61 2.54
C ASP A 100 4.50 -5.00 3.68
N GLU A 101 4.06 -5.66 4.75
CA GLU A 101 4.94 -6.12 5.86
C GLU A 101 6.09 -7.00 5.37
N TRP A 102 5.85 -7.81 4.34
CA TRP A 102 6.86 -8.67 3.70
C TRP A 102 8.05 -7.87 3.14
N VAL A 103 7.89 -6.58 2.85
CA VAL A 103 8.94 -5.70 2.28
C VAL A 103 10.10 -5.57 3.24
N ALA A 104 9.86 -5.49 4.54
CA ALA A 104 10.92 -5.37 5.54
C ALA A 104 11.92 -6.53 5.46
N ASP A 105 11.45 -7.75 5.21
CA ASP A 105 12.31 -8.92 5.05
C ASP A 105 13.01 -8.93 3.69
N ALA A 106 12.31 -8.56 2.62
CA ALA A 106 12.92 -8.43 1.28
C ALA A 106 14.08 -7.43 1.26
N LEU A 107 13.95 -6.29 1.92
CA LEU A 107 14.98 -5.25 1.98
C LEU A 107 16.20 -5.66 2.83
N LYS A 108 16.05 -6.49 3.86
CA LYS A 108 17.16 -7.02 4.65
C LYS A 108 18.14 -7.82 3.77
N GLU A 109 17.59 -8.58 2.83
CA GLU A 109 18.34 -9.45 1.91
C GLU A 109 18.74 -8.75 0.60
N ALA A 110 18.40 -7.47 0.42
CA ALA A 110 18.73 -6.73 -0.80
C ALA A 110 20.24 -6.72 -1.08
N VAL A 111 20.59 -6.99 -2.33
CA VAL A 111 21.99 -6.99 -2.81
C VAL A 111 22.47 -5.57 -3.07
N ASN A 112 21.63 -4.74 -3.71
CA ASN A 112 21.91 -3.33 -3.91
C ASN A 112 21.66 -2.56 -2.62
N LYS A 113 22.73 -2.13 -1.95
CA LYS A 113 22.65 -1.36 -0.69
C LYS A 113 22.52 0.15 -0.92
N ASP A 114 22.68 0.59 -2.16
CA ASP A 114 22.54 2.00 -2.58
C ASP A 114 21.16 2.26 -3.20
N MET A 115 20.25 1.27 -3.14
CA MET A 115 18.88 1.36 -3.63
C MET A 115 18.13 2.52 -2.97
N VAL A 116 17.42 3.31 -3.76
CA VAL A 116 16.46 4.31 -3.26
C VAL A 116 15.14 3.60 -2.96
N VAL A 117 14.69 3.67 -1.72
CA VAL A 117 13.44 3.06 -1.27
C VAL A 117 12.42 4.15 -0.96
N ILE A 118 11.24 4.06 -1.53
CA ILE A 118 10.12 5.02 -1.35
C ILE A 118 8.92 4.24 -0.81
N ASN A 119 8.62 4.45 0.47
CA ASN A 119 7.38 4.02 1.12
C ASN A 119 6.39 5.18 1.04
N LEU A 120 5.22 4.96 0.44
CA LEU A 120 4.24 6.02 0.22
C LEU A 120 3.69 6.57 1.53
N LEU A 121 3.34 5.69 2.49
CA LEU A 121 2.84 6.10 3.80
C LEU A 121 3.89 6.94 4.55
N ASP A 122 5.15 6.50 4.58
CA ASP A 122 6.24 7.24 5.22
C ASP A 122 6.44 8.62 4.59
N CYS A 123 6.29 8.73 3.26
CA CYS A 123 6.41 9.99 2.55
C CYS A 123 5.32 11.01 2.92
N LEU A 124 4.15 10.54 3.31
CA LEU A 124 2.99 11.35 3.69
C LEU A 124 3.00 11.70 5.19
N GLY A 125 3.66 10.90 6.03
CA GLY A 125 3.81 11.17 7.48
C GLY A 125 2.48 11.48 8.15
N ASP A 126 2.38 12.63 8.82
CA ASP A 126 1.18 13.04 9.57
C ASP A 126 -0.11 13.18 8.71
N SER A 127 -0.03 13.06 7.39
CA SER A 127 -1.19 13.09 6.50
C SER A 127 -1.84 11.72 6.31
N VAL A 128 -1.19 10.66 6.79
CA VAL A 128 -1.74 9.30 6.77
C VAL A 128 -2.94 9.23 7.72
N LYS A 129 -3.97 8.51 7.32
CA LYS A 129 -5.21 8.35 8.07
C LYS A 129 -5.32 6.94 8.62
N GLU A 130 -5.85 6.84 9.82
CA GLU A 130 -6.27 5.56 10.38
C GLU A 130 -7.47 5.03 9.62
N GLU A 131 -7.60 3.72 9.49
CA GLU A 131 -8.80 3.10 8.98
C GLU A 131 -9.99 3.46 9.88
N GLU A 132 -11.15 3.71 9.31
CA GLU A 132 -12.32 4.19 10.04
C GLU A 132 -13.53 3.29 9.81
N VAL A 133 -14.07 2.74 10.87
CA VAL A 133 -15.37 2.06 10.85
C VAL A 133 -16.46 3.09 11.08
N VAL A 134 -17.32 3.32 10.09
CA VAL A 134 -18.48 4.22 10.22
C VAL A 134 -19.77 3.45 10.53
N GLU A 135 -20.79 4.17 11.00
CA GLU A 135 -22.09 3.59 11.38
C GLU A 135 -22.66 2.70 10.26
N GLY A 136 -22.92 1.44 10.56
CA GLY A 136 -23.53 0.45 9.67
C GLY A 136 -22.55 -0.36 8.83
N MET A 137 -21.25 -0.09 8.91
CA MET A 137 -20.26 -1.01 8.38
C MET A 137 -20.26 -2.32 9.18
N GLN A 138 -19.97 -3.38 8.48
CA GLN A 138 -19.71 -4.68 9.10
C GLN A 138 -18.28 -4.67 9.61
N GLU A 139 -18.11 -4.94 10.90
CA GLU A 139 -16.79 -5.15 11.51
C GLU A 139 -16.29 -6.54 11.11
N GLU A 140 -14.98 -6.69 10.90
CA GLU A 140 -14.38 -7.99 10.67
C GLU A 140 -14.52 -8.84 11.94
N GLU A 141 -15.13 -10.02 11.82
CA GLU A 141 -15.13 -10.99 12.91
C GLU A 141 -13.70 -11.56 13.01
N HIS A 142 -12.88 -10.99 13.87
CA HIS A 142 -11.65 -11.68 14.30
C HIS A 142 -12.10 -12.94 15.07
N ASP A 143 -12.07 -14.08 14.40
CA ASP A 143 -12.26 -15.39 15.03
C ASP A 143 -11.18 -15.57 16.10
N HIS A 144 -11.44 -15.05 17.29
CA HIS A 144 -10.80 -15.56 18.48
C HIS A 144 -11.38 -16.94 18.69
N ASP A 145 -10.71 -17.97 18.21
CA ASP A 145 -10.93 -19.35 18.60
C ASP A 145 -10.82 -19.44 20.13
N GLU A 146 -11.87 -19.01 20.83
CA GLU A 146 -12.10 -19.41 22.20
C GLU A 146 -12.37 -20.93 22.13
N GLU A 147 -11.31 -21.72 22.25
CA GLU A 147 -11.44 -23.14 22.58
C GLU A 147 -12.14 -23.21 23.94
N ASP A 148 -13.48 -23.21 23.90
CA ASP A 148 -14.33 -23.58 25.02
C ASP A 148 -13.99 -25.02 25.42
N HIS A 149 -13.07 -25.16 26.35
CA HIS A 149 -12.86 -26.39 27.07
C HIS A 149 -14.07 -26.62 27.99
N ASP A 150 -15.17 -27.14 27.42
CA ASP A 150 -16.26 -27.72 28.16
C ASP A 150 -15.73 -28.92 28.96
N HIS A 151 -15.36 -28.66 30.19
CA HIS A 151 -15.23 -29.73 31.18
C HIS A 151 -16.62 -30.24 31.55
N GLU A 152 -17.15 -31.19 30.77
CA GLU A 152 -18.27 -32.01 31.18
C GLU A 152 -17.86 -32.79 32.42
N ASN A 153 -18.36 -32.38 33.56
CA ASN A 153 -18.26 -33.06 34.86
C ASN A 153 -19.26 -34.22 34.83
N ALA A 154 -18.84 -35.35 34.30
CA ALA A 154 -19.62 -36.59 34.38
C ALA A 154 -19.52 -37.16 35.79
N GLU A 155 -20.54 -36.92 36.62
CA GLU A 155 -20.76 -37.69 37.87
C GLU A 155 -21.10 -39.12 37.52
N GLU A 156 -20.13 -40.00 37.44
CA GLU A 156 -20.37 -41.43 37.55
C GLU A 156 -20.42 -41.85 39.00
N LYS A 157 -21.62 -42.25 39.45
CA LYS A 157 -21.84 -42.95 40.72
C LYS A 157 -21.37 -44.40 40.55
N HIS A 158 -20.26 -44.73 41.19
CA HIS A 158 -19.90 -46.12 41.44
C HIS A 158 -20.11 -46.44 42.91
N ASP A 159 -21.10 -47.28 43.16
CA ASP A 159 -21.23 -48.11 44.37
C ASP A 159 -20.08 -49.12 44.40
N HIS A 160 -19.26 -49.12 45.44
CA HIS A 160 -18.43 -50.23 45.79
C HIS A 160 -18.48 -50.52 47.26
N GLU A 161 -18.89 -51.73 47.50
CA GLU A 161 -18.89 -52.43 48.79
C GLU A 161 -17.47 -52.58 49.34
N ASN A 162 -17.47 -52.60 50.61
CA ASN A 162 -16.45 -52.85 51.62
C ASN A 162 -15.60 -54.10 51.36
N GLU A 163 -14.28 -53.97 51.51
CA GLU A 163 -13.47 -55.03 52.21
C GLU A 163 -12.20 -54.39 52.79
N GLU A 164 -12.05 -54.70 54.12
CA GLU A 164 -10.93 -54.29 54.93
C GLU A 164 -9.70 -55.11 54.59
N GLU A 165 -8.48 -54.51 54.65
CA GLU A 165 -7.34 -55.10 55.35
C GLU A 165 -6.16 -54.12 55.50
N HIS A 166 -5.55 -54.16 56.67
CA HIS A 166 -4.44 -53.49 57.29
C HIS A 166 -3.16 -53.41 56.48
N HIS A 167 -2.36 -52.29 56.65
CA HIS A 167 -1.03 -52.33 57.26
C HIS A 167 -0.34 -50.95 57.37
N ASP A 168 0.03 -50.72 58.61
CA ASP A 168 1.21 -49.98 59.15
C ASP A 168 2.02 -48.96 58.36
N GLY A 169 2.05 -47.76 58.94
CA GLY A 169 3.21 -47.09 59.50
C GLY A 169 4.30 -46.54 58.58
N HIS A 170 4.42 -45.25 58.47
CA HIS A 170 5.67 -44.56 58.73
C HIS A 170 5.47 -43.05 58.89
N GLU A 171 6.01 -42.57 60.02
CA GLU A 171 6.23 -41.18 60.36
C GLU A 171 7.29 -40.57 59.46
N SER A 172 7.17 -39.29 59.02
CA SER A 172 8.19 -38.28 59.29
C SER A 172 7.78 -36.90 58.72
N GLU A 173 7.75 -35.98 59.59
CA GLU A 173 8.31 -34.65 59.59
C GLU A 173 7.90 -33.64 58.48
N GLY A 174 7.34 -32.56 58.96
CA GLY A 174 6.93 -31.39 58.23
C GLY A 174 8.09 -30.55 57.71
N GLU A 175 7.82 -29.81 56.69
CA GLU A 175 8.48 -28.52 56.41
C GLU A 175 7.51 -27.57 55.71
N HIS A 176 7.56 -26.37 56.20
CA HIS A 176 7.04 -25.08 55.85
C HIS A 176 6.50 -24.86 54.45
N HIS A 177 5.23 -24.50 54.33
CA HIS A 177 4.69 -23.74 53.24
C HIS A 177 4.88 -22.23 53.51
N GLU A 178 5.84 -21.64 52.81
CA GLU A 178 5.91 -20.22 52.61
C GLU A 178 4.84 -19.75 51.63
N GLY A 179 4.26 -18.59 51.92
CA GLY A 179 3.10 -18.07 51.22
C GLY A 179 3.35 -17.78 49.73
N HIS A 180 2.42 -18.18 48.91
CA HIS A 180 2.23 -17.64 47.56
C HIS A 180 1.54 -16.28 47.72
N GLU A 181 2.26 -15.22 47.38
CA GLU A 181 1.67 -13.95 47.05
C GLU A 181 0.90 -14.10 45.71
N PRO A 182 -0.30 -13.52 45.57
CA PRO A 182 -0.97 -13.50 44.28
C PRO A 182 -0.17 -12.60 43.34
N GLU A 183 0.43 -13.19 42.32
CA GLU A 183 0.93 -12.42 41.19
C GLU A 183 -0.28 -11.77 40.51
N ASP A 184 -0.34 -10.44 40.61
CA ASP A 184 -1.22 -9.61 39.80
C ASP A 184 -0.85 -9.88 38.33
N HIS A 185 -1.63 -10.69 37.64
CA HIS A 185 -1.63 -10.74 36.20
C HIS A 185 -2.25 -9.42 35.73
N ASP A 186 -1.39 -8.42 35.50
CA ASP A 186 -1.71 -7.29 34.66
C ASP A 186 -2.10 -7.87 33.29
N HIS A 187 -3.38 -7.94 33.03
CA HIS A 187 -3.89 -8.09 31.69
C HIS A 187 -3.55 -6.80 30.97
N HIS A 188 -2.38 -6.76 30.32
CA HIS A 188 -2.16 -5.82 29.26
C HIS A 188 -3.24 -6.10 28.22
N HIS A 189 -4.29 -5.30 28.19
CA HIS A 189 -5.05 -5.09 26.98
C HIS A 189 -4.02 -4.53 25.99
N GLU A 190 -3.57 -5.32 25.05
CA GLU A 190 -2.93 -4.81 23.85
C GLU A 190 -3.94 -3.82 23.28
N GLU A 191 -3.64 -2.53 23.37
CA GLU A 191 -4.32 -1.52 22.58
C GLU A 191 -4.11 -2.00 21.15
N GLY A 192 -5.21 -2.29 20.42
CA GLY A 192 -5.12 -2.82 19.05
C GLY A 192 -4.13 -1.97 18.25
N GLU A 193 -3.29 -2.60 17.47
CA GLU A 193 -2.36 -1.89 16.60
C GLU A 193 -3.18 -0.96 15.70
N ILE A 194 -2.70 0.29 15.56
CA ILE A 194 -3.38 1.28 14.74
C ILE A 194 -3.21 0.87 13.28
N GLU A 195 -4.28 0.47 12.65
CA GLU A 195 -4.32 0.17 11.22
C GLU A 195 -4.49 1.46 10.42
N TYR A 196 -3.62 1.66 9.42
CA TYR A 196 -3.68 2.82 8.55
C TYR A 196 -4.35 2.45 7.22
N ASP A 197 -5.22 3.35 6.73
CA ASP A 197 -5.76 3.21 5.39
C ASP A 197 -4.64 3.36 4.35
N GLU A 198 -4.40 2.29 3.60
CA GLU A 198 -3.32 2.18 2.63
C GLU A 198 -3.65 2.87 1.28
N HIS A 199 -4.91 3.25 1.02
CA HIS A 199 -5.38 3.73 -0.28
C HIS A 199 -5.02 5.19 -0.57
N VAL A 200 -3.80 5.59 -0.19
CA VAL A 200 -3.28 6.96 -0.29
C VAL A 200 -3.28 7.52 -1.71
N TRP A 201 -3.20 6.63 -2.71
CA TRP A 201 -3.16 7.02 -4.12
C TRP A 201 -4.49 7.54 -4.66
N LEU A 202 -5.61 7.36 -3.93
CA LEU A 202 -6.93 7.85 -4.33
C LEU A 202 -7.16 9.33 -3.98
N SER A 203 -6.18 9.98 -3.35
CA SER A 203 -6.11 11.43 -3.18
C SER A 203 -5.22 12.05 -4.25
N LEU A 204 -5.75 13.01 -5.01
CA LEU A 204 -4.94 13.79 -5.97
C LEU A 204 -3.87 14.62 -5.26
N ARG A 205 -4.12 15.12 -4.05
CA ARG A 205 -3.17 15.88 -3.22
C ARG A 205 -2.01 15.02 -2.73
N ASN A 206 -2.30 13.80 -2.33
CA ASN A 206 -1.26 12.82 -2.02
C ASN A 206 -0.45 12.48 -3.27
N ALA A 207 -1.12 12.23 -4.41
CA ALA A 207 -0.46 11.92 -5.68
C ALA A 207 0.53 13.02 -6.10
N GLU A 208 0.23 14.32 -5.85
CA GLU A 208 1.17 15.43 -6.08
C GLU A 208 2.44 15.27 -5.22
N THR A 209 2.26 15.05 -3.92
CA THR A 209 3.36 14.87 -2.97
C THR A 209 4.22 13.66 -3.33
N LEU A 210 3.58 12.52 -3.64
CA LEU A 210 4.24 11.28 -3.98
C LEU A 210 4.98 11.35 -5.32
N THR A 211 4.39 12.01 -6.33
CA THR A 211 5.07 12.30 -7.61
C THR A 211 6.34 13.12 -7.39
N GLN A 212 6.31 14.12 -6.49
CA GLN A 212 7.49 14.89 -6.13
C GLN A 212 8.57 14.02 -5.49
N LYS A 213 8.19 13.09 -4.57
CA LYS A 213 9.11 12.16 -3.92
C LYS A 213 9.75 11.19 -4.91
N ILE A 214 8.98 10.65 -5.85
CA ILE A 214 9.48 9.82 -6.95
C ILE A 214 10.50 10.61 -7.79
N SER A 215 10.21 11.86 -8.11
CA SER A 215 11.16 12.70 -8.83
C SER A 215 12.48 12.92 -8.07
N GLU A 216 12.42 13.11 -6.77
CA GLU A 216 13.61 13.24 -5.90
C GLU A 216 14.44 11.95 -5.90
N GLY A 217 13.77 10.79 -5.85
CA GLY A 217 14.41 9.48 -5.97
C GLY A 217 15.12 9.30 -7.30
N LEU A 218 14.44 9.58 -8.41
CA LEU A 218 15.01 9.49 -9.76
C LEU A 218 16.21 10.45 -9.94
N GLN A 219 16.16 11.67 -9.40
CA GLN A 219 17.28 12.59 -9.41
C GLN A 219 18.49 12.07 -8.62
N THR A 220 18.24 11.22 -7.61
CA THR A 220 19.30 10.61 -6.79
C THR A 220 20.01 9.50 -7.54
N ILE A 221 19.30 8.64 -8.26
CA ILE A 221 19.89 7.51 -8.98
C ILE A 221 20.45 7.90 -10.36
N ASP A 222 19.93 8.98 -10.95
CA ASP A 222 20.38 9.49 -12.26
C ASP A 222 20.53 11.00 -12.25
N HIS A 223 21.64 11.45 -11.69
CA HIS A 223 21.99 12.88 -11.61
C HIS A 223 22.11 13.58 -12.97
N ALA A 224 22.45 12.81 -14.02
CA ALA A 224 22.63 13.37 -15.35
C ALA A 224 21.34 13.93 -15.95
N ASN A 225 20.20 13.32 -15.61
CA ASN A 225 18.88 13.68 -16.09
C ASN A 225 18.00 14.39 -15.04
N ALA A 226 18.57 14.80 -13.90
CA ALA A 226 17.84 15.36 -12.75
C ALA A 226 16.90 16.52 -13.12
N GLU A 227 17.35 17.48 -13.96
CA GLU A 227 16.53 18.60 -14.39
C GLU A 227 15.36 18.17 -15.29
N THR A 228 15.51 17.09 -16.06
CA THR A 228 14.44 16.51 -16.87
C THR A 228 13.35 15.93 -15.97
N TYR A 229 13.73 15.16 -14.96
CA TYR A 229 12.78 14.56 -14.00
C TYR A 229 12.04 15.61 -13.21
N LYS A 230 12.74 16.62 -12.72
CA LYS A 230 12.14 17.75 -12.02
C LYS A 230 11.12 18.49 -12.88
N LYS A 231 11.44 18.74 -14.16
CA LYS A 231 10.51 19.38 -15.09
C LYS A 231 9.28 18.52 -15.35
N ASN A 232 9.49 17.23 -15.64
CA ASN A 232 8.40 16.31 -15.94
C ASN A 232 7.47 16.15 -14.74
N ALA A 233 8.01 16.03 -13.52
CA ALA A 233 7.22 16.01 -12.30
C ALA A 233 6.39 17.28 -12.14
N ALA A 234 6.99 18.47 -12.33
CA ALA A 234 6.26 19.72 -12.24
C ALA A 234 5.13 19.83 -13.28
N ASP A 235 5.38 19.37 -14.51
CA ASP A 235 4.38 19.36 -15.58
C ASP A 235 3.23 18.38 -15.26
N TYR A 236 3.53 17.22 -14.65
CA TYR A 236 2.54 16.23 -14.26
C TYR A 236 1.73 16.68 -13.03
N ILE A 237 2.40 17.20 -11.99
CA ILE A 237 1.75 17.81 -10.82
C ILE A 237 0.79 18.92 -11.24
N GLY A 238 1.14 19.74 -12.22
CA GLY A 238 0.23 20.75 -12.76
C GLY A 238 -1.06 20.18 -13.34
N LYS A 239 -1.04 18.94 -13.88
CA LYS A 239 -2.26 18.25 -14.35
C LYS A 239 -3.07 17.69 -13.18
N LEU A 240 -2.40 17.12 -12.15
CA LEU A 240 -3.07 16.66 -10.93
C LEU A 240 -3.80 17.81 -10.25
N GLN A 241 -3.16 18.98 -10.11
CA GLN A 241 -3.75 20.19 -9.52
C GLN A 241 -4.96 20.70 -10.31
N ALA A 242 -4.89 20.63 -11.63
CA ALA A 242 -6.04 21.02 -12.46
C ALA A 242 -7.23 20.07 -12.22
N LEU A 243 -6.96 18.77 -12.12
CA LEU A 243 -7.99 17.76 -11.86
C LEU A 243 -8.52 17.87 -10.41
N ASP A 244 -7.66 18.13 -9.40
CA ASP A 244 -8.09 18.40 -8.02
C ASP A 244 -9.06 19.59 -7.95
N ALA A 245 -8.77 20.66 -8.67
CA ALA A 245 -9.68 21.81 -8.76
C ALA A 245 -11.03 21.46 -9.41
N ASP A 246 -11.05 20.58 -10.40
CA ASP A 246 -12.27 20.08 -11.04
C ASP A 246 -13.12 19.19 -10.10
N TYR A 247 -12.47 18.37 -9.26
CA TYR A 247 -13.13 17.60 -8.18
C TYR A 247 -13.76 18.55 -7.15
N GLN A 248 -12.98 19.52 -6.66
CA GLN A 248 -13.48 20.51 -5.70
C GLN A 248 -14.70 21.27 -6.27
N ALA A 249 -14.61 21.72 -7.52
CA ALA A 249 -15.71 22.42 -8.17
C ALA A 249 -16.97 21.55 -8.34
N ALA A 250 -16.80 20.25 -8.62
CA ALA A 250 -17.89 19.30 -8.71
C ALA A 250 -18.61 19.14 -7.37
N VAL A 251 -17.86 18.96 -6.29
CA VAL A 251 -18.43 18.80 -4.93
C VAL A 251 -19.04 20.13 -4.45
N ASP A 252 -18.45 21.28 -4.73
CA ASP A 252 -19.00 22.58 -4.34
C ASP A 252 -20.34 22.88 -5.03
N GLY A 253 -20.53 22.36 -6.23
CA GLY A 253 -21.78 22.52 -7.01
C GLY A 253 -22.83 21.45 -6.72
N ALA A 254 -22.49 20.41 -5.96
CA ALA A 254 -23.35 19.26 -5.75
C ALA A 254 -24.55 19.53 -4.83
N SER A 255 -25.67 18.84 -5.10
CA SER A 255 -26.88 18.86 -4.25
C SER A 255 -26.82 17.83 -3.13
N VAL A 256 -26.11 16.74 -3.33
CA VAL A 256 -25.86 15.68 -2.36
C VAL A 256 -24.38 15.69 -1.98
N ARG A 257 -24.05 15.45 -0.72
CA ARG A 257 -22.65 15.41 -0.23
C ARG A 257 -22.31 14.11 0.47
N THR A 258 -23.14 13.09 0.29
CA THR A 258 -22.95 11.78 0.89
C THR A 258 -22.89 10.73 -0.20
N LEU A 259 -21.88 9.90 -0.15
CA LEU A 259 -21.73 8.69 -0.96
C LEU A 259 -22.16 7.46 -0.14
N LEU A 260 -22.71 6.44 -0.78
CA LEU A 260 -23.03 5.18 -0.12
C LEU A 260 -22.57 4.02 -0.98
N PHE A 261 -21.68 3.22 -0.40
CA PHE A 261 -21.07 2.06 -1.07
C PHE A 261 -21.74 0.76 -0.62
N GLY A 262 -22.24 0.00 -1.57
CA GLY A 262 -22.60 -1.39 -1.40
C GLY A 262 -21.39 -2.29 -1.67
N ASP A 263 -20.26 -1.96 -1.09
CA ASP A 263 -18.95 -2.55 -1.33
C ASP A 263 -17.97 -2.14 -0.22
N ARG A 264 -16.67 -2.49 -0.37
CA ARG A 264 -15.56 -1.92 0.39
C ARG A 264 -15.39 -0.43 0.07
N PHE A 265 -14.75 0.30 0.98
CA PHE A 265 -14.58 1.74 0.85
C PHE A 265 -13.12 2.17 0.86
N PRO A 266 -12.39 2.12 -0.26
CA PRO A 266 -10.99 2.56 -0.33
C PRO A 266 -10.84 4.08 -0.54
N PHE A 267 -11.90 4.89 -0.58
CA PHE A 267 -11.86 6.30 -0.97
C PHE A 267 -11.76 7.28 0.21
N ARG A 268 -11.24 6.83 1.36
CA ARG A 268 -11.13 7.63 2.60
C ARG A 268 -10.44 8.98 2.37
N TYR A 269 -9.29 8.97 1.68
CA TYR A 269 -8.55 10.21 1.40
C TYR A 269 -9.29 11.13 0.45
N MET A 270 -9.97 10.59 -0.58
CA MET A 270 -10.74 11.38 -1.53
C MET A 270 -11.92 12.11 -0.85
N VAL A 271 -12.70 11.41 -0.02
CA VAL A 271 -13.84 12.04 0.65
C VAL A 271 -13.41 13.13 1.62
N ASP A 272 -12.31 12.93 2.33
CA ASP A 272 -11.74 13.92 3.24
C ASP A 272 -11.21 15.15 2.50
N ASP A 273 -10.55 14.94 1.35
CA ASP A 273 -10.01 16.03 0.52
C ASP A 273 -11.10 17.02 0.11
N TYR A 274 -12.31 16.53 -0.17
CA TYR A 274 -13.39 17.36 -0.70
C TYR A 274 -14.55 17.58 0.29
N GLY A 275 -14.46 17.03 1.52
CA GLY A 275 -15.48 17.20 2.56
C GLY A 275 -16.79 16.51 2.20
N LEU A 276 -16.72 15.27 1.74
CA LEU A 276 -17.86 14.38 1.51
C LEU A 276 -18.07 13.47 2.72
N ASP A 277 -19.34 13.20 3.04
CA ASP A 277 -19.71 12.14 3.98
C ASP A 277 -19.87 10.81 3.23
N TYR A 278 -19.78 9.69 3.96
CA TYR A 278 -19.97 8.38 3.34
C TYR A 278 -20.57 7.34 4.29
N PHE A 279 -21.14 6.31 3.69
CA PHE A 279 -21.52 5.03 4.30
C PHE A 279 -21.02 3.91 3.40
N ALA A 280 -20.67 2.77 3.96
CA ALA A 280 -20.21 1.62 3.19
C ALA A 280 -20.55 0.29 3.88
N ALA A 281 -20.47 -0.81 3.11
CA ALA A 281 -20.69 -2.12 3.67
C ALA A 281 -19.49 -2.57 4.50
N PHE A 282 -18.26 -2.25 4.05
CA PHE A 282 -17.01 -2.69 4.66
C PHE A 282 -15.97 -1.58 4.61
N VAL A 283 -14.95 -1.68 5.46
CA VAL A 283 -13.72 -0.87 5.40
C VAL A 283 -12.95 -1.14 4.11
N GLY A 284 -11.96 -0.28 3.79
CA GLY A 284 -11.23 -0.33 2.52
C GLY A 284 -10.41 -1.59 2.33
N CYS A 285 -9.75 -2.05 3.37
CA CYS A 285 -8.85 -3.21 3.36
C CYS A 285 -9.56 -4.56 3.59
N SER A 286 -10.87 -4.56 3.85
CA SER A 286 -11.63 -5.78 4.16
C SER A 286 -11.58 -6.82 3.04
N ALA A 287 -11.42 -8.07 3.43
CA ALA A 287 -11.54 -9.25 2.54
C ALA A 287 -12.98 -9.77 2.40
N GLU A 288 -13.94 -9.17 3.10
CA GLU A 288 -15.35 -9.59 3.12
C GLU A 288 -16.02 -9.43 1.77
N THR A 289 -16.80 -10.42 1.37
CA THR A 289 -17.54 -10.46 0.09
C THR A 289 -19.06 -10.57 0.27
N GLU A 290 -19.55 -10.80 1.49
CA GLU A 290 -20.96 -10.98 1.81
C GLU A 290 -21.35 -10.08 2.99
N ALA A 291 -22.25 -9.13 2.75
CA ALA A 291 -22.75 -8.25 3.79
C ALA A 291 -23.87 -8.91 4.60
N SER A 292 -23.90 -8.64 5.90
CA SER A 292 -24.94 -9.09 6.80
C SER A 292 -26.30 -8.49 6.43
N PHE A 293 -27.37 -9.14 6.87
CA PHE A 293 -28.73 -8.59 6.70
C PHE A 293 -28.88 -7.23 7.42
N GLU A 294 -28.21 -7.05 8.53
CA GLU A 294 -28.21 -5.81 9.31
C GLU A 294 -27.58 -4.66 8.52
N THR A 295 -26.40 -4.88 7.97
CA THR A 295 -25.66 -3.92 7.11
C THR A 295 -26.49 -3.53 5.89
N VAL A 296 -27.03 -4.51 5.14
CA VAL A 296 -27.87 -4.23 3.96
C VAL A 296 -29.14 -3.44 4.36
N SER A 297 -29.80 -3.81 5.46
CA SER A 297 -30.99 -3.12 5.94
C SER A 297 -30.70 -1.69 6.38
N PHE A 298 -29.55 -1.46 7.05
CA PHE A 298 -29.12 -0.13 7.46
C PHE A 298 -28.83 0.75 6.23
N LEU A 299 -28.00 0.27 5.31
CA LEU A 299 -27.64 1.02 4.10
C LEU A 299 -28.85 1.34 3.23
N SER A 300 -29.77 0.39 3.04
CA SER A 300 -31.01 0.64 2.29
C SER A 300 -31.85 1.76 2.91
N LYS A 301 -31.95 1.81 4.25
CA LYS A 301 -32.67 2.89 4.96
C LYS A 301 -31.94 4.22 4.80
N LYS A 302 -30.59 4.26 4.85
CA LYS A 302 -29.82 5.48 4.64
C LYS A 302 -30.01 6.04 3.23
N VAL A 303 -30.04 5.18 2.20
CA VAL A 303 -30.39 5.60 0.83
C VAL A 303 -31.72 6.31 0.80
N ASP A 304 -32.78 5.76 1.45
CA ASP A 304 -34.10 6.35 1.47
C ASP A 304 -34.15 7.65 2.32
N GLU A 305 -33.53 7.65 3.50
CA GLU A 305 -33.48 8.81 4.41
C GLU A 305 -32.82 10.02 3.78
N LEU A 306 -31.68 9.79 3.11
CA LEU A 306 -30.90 10.84 2.46
C LEU A 306 -31.31 11.09 1.01
N SER A 307 -32.27 10.29 0.50
CA SER A 307 -32.75 10.37 -0.89
C SER A 307 -31.60 10.27 -1.91
N LEU A 308 -30.66 9.37 -1.66
CA LEU A 308 -29.48 9.22 -2.51
C LEU A 308 -29.88 8.72 -3.91
N PRO A 309 -29.33 9.31 -4.98
CA PRO A 309 -29.66 8.93 -6.36
C PRO A 309 -28.94 7.66 -6.81
N ALA A 310 -27.85 7.29 -6.12
CA ALA A 310 -27.00 6.18 -6.49
C ALA A 310 -26.51 5.39 -5.27
N VAL A 311 -26.17 4.12 -5.52
CA VAL A 311 -25.36 3.26 -4.65
C VAL A 311 -24.06 2.98 -5.39
N MET A 312 -22.94 3.19 -4.73
CA MET A 312 -21.61 3.08 -5.29
C MET A 312 -21.05 1.65 -5.13
N THR A 313 -20.17 1.27 -6.04
CA THR A 313 -19.35 0.06 -5.98
C THR A 313 -17.90 0.40 -6.36
N ILE A 314 -16.98 -0.51 -6.11
CA ILE A 314 -15.64 -0.47 -6.73
C ILE A 314 -15.63 -1.30 -8.02
N GLU A 315 -14.54 -1.25 -8.76
CA GLU A 315 -14.35 -2.08 -9.95
C GLU A 315 -14.41 -3.58 -9.61
N GLY A 316 -14.87 -4.38 -10.54
CA GLY A 316 -15.00 -5.82 -10.38
C GLY A 316 -16.27 -6.37 -11.03
N PRO A 317 -16.42 -7.70 -11.10
CA PRO A 317 -17.55 -8.34 -11.77
C PRO A 317 -18.79 -8.49 -10.88
N ASP A 318 -18.69 -8.23 -9.59
CA ASP A 318 -19.75 -8.54 -8.61
C ASP A 318 -20.24 -7.29 -7.88
N HIS A 319 -21.51 -6.93 -8.13
CA HIS A 319 -22.18 -5.80 -7.48
C HIS A 319 -23.42 -6.24 -6.69
N ARG A 320 -23.47 -7.52 -6.26
CA ARG A 320 -24.65 -8.12 -5.61
C ARG A 320 -25.08 -7.40 -4.35
N ILE A 321 -24.16 -6.87 -3.56
CA ILE A 321 -24.48 -6.13 -2.34
C ILE A 321 -25.19 -4.83 -2.71
N ALA A 322 -24.66 -4.04 -3.63
CA ALA A 322 -25.28 -2.82 -4.12
C ALA A 322 -26.65 -3.09 -4.74
N GLU A 323 -26.80 -4.14 -5.55
CA GLU A 323 -28.08 -4.57 -6.12
C GLU A 323 -29.09 -4.93 -5.01
N THR A 324 -28.64 -5.64 -3.97
CA THR A 324 -29.48 -6.03 -2.83
C THR A 324 -29.91 -4.80 -2.03
N ILE A 325 -29.01 -3.84 -1.80
CA ILE A 325 -29.33 -2.56 -1.15
C ILE A 325 -30.44 -1.86 -1.94
N VAL A 326 -30.26 -1.64 -3.25
CA VAL A 326 -31.26 -0.99 -4.12
C VAL A 326 -32.58 -1.72 -4.07
N GLN A 327 -32.62 -3.06 -4.12
CA GLN A 327 -33.86 -3.83 -4.06
C GLN A 327 -34.62 -3.69 -2.72
N ASN A 328 -33.94 -3.29 -1.66
CA ASN A 328 -34.52 -3.08 -0.33
C ASN A 328 -34.89 -1.62 -0.05
N THR A 329 -34.55 -0.66 -0.93
CA THR A 329 -35.02 0.73 -0.83
C THR A 329 -36.50 0.86 -1.18
N GLY A 330 -37.13 1.96 -0.78
CA GLY A 330 -38.52 2.27 -1.11
C GLY A 330 -38.75 2.51 -2.60
N ALA A 331 -37.82 3.22 -3.27
CA ALA A 331 -37.96 3.62 -4.66
C ALA A 331 -37.46 2.55 -5.65
N LYS A 332 -36.43 1.78 -5.28
CA LYS A 332 -35.80 0.70 -6.08
C LYS A 332 -35.31 1.14 -7.46
N ASN A 333 -34.93 2.37 -7.60
CA ASN A 333 -34.53 2.98 -8.87
C ASN A 333 -33.21 3.74 -8.82
N GLN A 334 -32.46 3.58 -7.73
CA GLN A 334 -31.12 4.14 -7.60
C GLN A 334 -30.21 3.55 -8.66
N LYS A 335 -29.33 4.37 -9.18
CA LYS A 335 -28.27 3.89 -10.08
C LYS A 335 -27.23 3.12 -9.27
N ILE A 336 -26.60 2.13 -9.88
CA ILE A 336 -25.38 1.52 -9.36
C ILE A 336 -24.24 2.10 -10.19
N LEU A 337 -23.32 2.80 -9.52
CA LEU A 337 -22.21 3.50 -10.16
C LEU A 337 -20.90 3.00 -9.58
N THR A 338 -19.91 2.82 -10.47
CA THR A 338 -18.60 2.27 -10.09
C THR A 338 -17.55 3.36 -10.06
N LEU A 339 -16.87 3.52 -8.91
CA LEU A 339 -15.61 4.24 -8.83
C LEU A 339 -14.46 3.22 -8.90
N ASP A 340 -13.46 3.53 -9.71
CA ASP A 340 -12.31 2.67 -9.93
C ASP A 340 -11.23 2.98 -8.88
N SER A 341 -10.92 2.00 -8.04
CA SER A 341 -9.89 2.11 -7.00
C SER A 341 -8.49 1.84 -7.53
N MET A 342 -8.37 1.42 -8.78
CA MET A 342 -7.10 1.03 -9.44
C MET A 342 -6.41 -0.20 -8.86
N GLN A 343 -7.04 -0.92 -7.93
CA GLN A 343 -6.46 -2.13 -7.34
C GLN A 343 -6.43 -3.31 -8.31
N ALA A 344 -7.38 -3.36 -9.26
CA ALA A 344 -7.47 -4.41 -10.25
C ALA A 344 -6.79 -4.07 -11.59
N THR A 345 -6.10 -2.94 -11.70
CA THR A 345 -5.48 -2.51 -12.96
C THR A 345 -4.33 -3.43 -13.38
N THR A 346 -4.43 -3.98 -14.58
CA THR A 346 -3.46 -4.94 -15.11
C THR A 346 -2.40 -4.31 -16.00
N GLY A 347 -1.28 -5.02 -16.20
CA GLY A 347 -0.29 -4.66 -17.21
C GLY A 347 -0.84 -4.65 -18.65
N GLU A 348 -1.97 -5.33 -18.93
CA GLU A 348 -2.66 -5.26 -20.21
C GLU A 348 -3.44 -3.95 -20.36
N ASP A 349 -4.11 -3.50 -19.30
CA ASP A 349 -4.81 -2.20 -19.28
C ASP A 349 -3.84 -1.05 -19.53
N VAL A 350 -2.67 -1.10 -18.88
CA VAL A 350 -1.59 -0.14 -19.12
C VAL A 350 -1.14 -0.13 -20.59
N LYS A 351 -0.95 -1.29 -21.20
CA LYS A 351 -0.60 -1.39 -22.63
C LYS A 351 -1.69 -0.87 -23.55
N ASN A 352 -2.94 -0.96 -23.12
CA ASN A 352 -4.10 -0.44 -23.83
C ASN A 352 -4.31 1.08 -23.62
N GLY A 353 -3.47 1.72 -22.82
CA GLY A 353 -3.43 3.17 -22.67
C GLY A 353 -4.10 3.70 -21.39
N THR A 354 -4.41 2.85 -20.42
CA THR A 354 -4.88 3.27 -19.09
C THR A 354 -3.78 4.05 -18.39
N THR A 355 -4.14 5.23 -17.89
CA THR A 355 -3.25 6.10 -17.08
C THR A 355 -3.95 6.49 -15.79
N TYR A 356 -3.19 6.81 -14.74
CA TYR A 356 -3.73 7.30 -13.48
C TYR A 356 -4.70 8.49 -13.70
N LEU A 357 -4.28 9.48 -14.48
CA LEU A 357 -5.14 10.63 -14.79
C LEU A 357 -6.43 10.22 -15.49
N SER A 358 -6.38 9.30 -16.46
CA SER A 358 -7.59 8.87 -17.18
C SER A 358 -8.59 8.16 -16.28
N VAL A 359 -8.12 7.37 -15.31
CA VAL A 359 -8.97 6.74 -14.31
C VAL A 359 -9.59 7.79 -13.38
N MET A 360 -8.79 8.71 -12.85
CA MET A 360 -9.29 9.77 -11.98
C MET A 360 -10.24 10.73 -12.71
N GLU A 361 -10.03 11.05 -14.00
CA GLU A 361 -10.98 11.81 -14.83
C GLU A 361 -12.31 11.08 -15.00
N ASN A 362 -12.27 9.75 -15.18
CA ASN A 362 -13.49 8.94 -15.24
C ASN A 362 -14.19 8.91 -13.89
N ASN A 363 -13.45 8.73 -12.80
CA ASN A 363 -13.99 8.78 -11.44
C ASN A 363 -14.67 10.13 -11.14
N LEU A 364 -14.09 11.24 -11.59
CA LEU A 364 -14.75 12.55 -11.49
C LEU A 364 -16.10 12.58 -12.22
N SER A 365 -16.19 11.96 -13.39
CA SER A 365 -17.42 11.90 -14.15
C SER A 365 -18.50 11.09 -13.44
N VAL A 366 -18.11 9.96 -12.85
CA VAL A 366 -18.98 9.12 -12.03
C VAL A 366 -19.40 9.84 -10.74
N LEU A 367 -18.46 10.50 -10.07
CA LEU A 367 -18.73 11.29 -8.86
C LEU A 367 -19.77 12.39 -9.12
N LYS A 368 -19.64 13.13 -10.21
CA LYS A 368 -20.66 14.14 -10.64
C LYS A 368 -22.03 13.51 -10.78
N GLU A 369 -22.13 12.33 -11.41
CA GLU A 369 -23.40 11.63 -11.57
C GLU A 369 -23.98 11.13 -10.24
N ALA A 370 -23.13 10.76 -9.30
CA ALA A 370 -23.54 10.30 -7.97
C ALA A 370 -24.02 11.43 -7.05
N LEU A 371 -23.53 12.66 -7.24
CA LEU A 371 -23.84 13.80 -6.39
C LEU A 371 -24.94 14.72 -6.95
N ASP A 372 -25.42 14.50 -8.18
CA ASP A 372 -26.50 15.24 -8.86
C ASP A 372 -27.89 14.66 -8.49
#